data_8f853c6aee2a23928bc12ebf73c5900a
#
_entry.id   8f853c6aee2a23928bc12ebf73c5900a
#
_cell.length_a   1.000
_cell.length_b   1.000
_cell.length_c   1.000
_cell.angle_alpha   90.00
_cell.angle_beta   90.00
_cell.angle_gamma   90.00
#
_symmetry.space_group_name_H-M   'P 1'
#
loop_
_entity.id
_entity.type
_entity.pdbx_description
1 polymer ?
#
loop_
_entity_poly.entity_id
_entity_poly.type
_entity_poly.pdbx_seq_one_letter_code
_entity_poly.pdbx_strand_id
1 'polypeptide(L)'
;MGTEINQAHVEQYSSNVRMLAEESRALLRQICEIKPVQGAVFYGDRLKGSEVVRKSARHQTNPWTPTYHDRRRGWTVDDVWGEYLDPSDEIRSIIDFRGKYPVLCVNAFNRAENSLIIEALGGAAYTQVTSDAAGTAPSITTVNNYDVGECRLVAGDGTLVTAGSGHSDTTATALTIAKIGLCGELLDEAGFTQDNGFTQPRFLIANSYNKWQLLQTTEVKSIDYNTVKALAHGQVDEFMGFKFLWTEQLSRDTTETDCIKAFACVGGAIALGIGQDITPKMWQDSHQQNEWYCHGFASKGATRQEGPAVIQINLKASA
;
A
#
# COMPACT_ATOMS: atom_id res chain seq x y z
N MET A 1 -32.07 48.91 -30.00
CA MET A 1 -32.24 49.19 -28.58
C MET A 1 -32.25 47.87 -27.80
N GLY A 2 -31.20 47.55 -27.24
CA GLY A 2 -31.01 47.14 -25.86
C GLY A 2 -31.59 45.78 -25.51
N THR A 3 -31.07 44.70 -26.10
CA THR A 3 -31.27 43.31 -25.64
C THR A 3 -30.13 42.85 -24.73
N GLU A 4 -29.35 43.79 -24.18
CA GLU A 4 -28.13 43.43 -23.39
C GLU A 4 -28.39 43.18 -21.92
N ILE A 5 -29.62 43.41 -21.45
CA ILE A 5 -29.98 43.12 -20.05
C ILE A 5 -30.26 41.63 -19.82
N ASN A 6 -30.51 40.85 -20.86
CA ASN A 6 -30.74 39.38 -20.72
C ASN A 6 -29.49 38.57 -20.50
N GLN A 7 -28.31 39.15 -20.58
CA GLN A 7 -27.04 38.48 -20.26
C GLN A 7 -26.62 38.66 -18.80
N ALA A 8 -27.36 39.43 -18.01
CA ALA A 8 -27.16 39.53 -16.57
C ALA A 8 -27.88 38.44 -15.76
N HIS A 9 -28.25 37.33 -16.36
CA HIS A 9 -28.54 36.13 -15.61
C HIS A 9 -27.20 35.60 -15.11
N VAL A 10 -26.79 36.16 -14.00
CA VAL A 10 -25.80 35.53 -13.13
C VAL A 10 -26.42 34.20 -12.71
N GLU A 11 -25.96 33.10 -13.31
CA GLU A 11 -26.27 31.80 -12.78
C GLU A 11 -25.86 31.82 -11.32
N GLN A 12 -26.83 31.69 -10.47
CA GLN A 12 -26.61 31.66 -9.03
C GLN A 12 -25.97 30.30 -8.71
N TYR A 13 -24.63 30.25 -8.84
CA TYR A 13 -23.91 29.09 -8.41
C TYR A 13 -24.19 28.86 -6.93
N SER A 14 -24.67 27.69 -6.60
CA SER A 14 -24.90 27.28 -5.23
C SER A 14 -23.63 27.55 -4.42
N SER A 15 -23.72 28.25 -3.31
CA SER A 15 -22.62 28.55 -2.40
C SER A 15 -21.90 27.29 -1.84
N ASN A 16 -22.48 26.14 -2.09
CA ASN A 16 -21.96 24.84 -1.69
C ASN A 16 -21.42 24.07 -2.89
N VAL A 17 -20.18 24.33 -3.29
CA VAL A 17 -19.43 23.35 -4.09
C VAL A 17 -19.19 22.14 -3.20
N ARG A 18 -19.89 21.08 -3.54
CA ARG A 18 -19.70 19.79 -2.90
C ARG A 18 -18.48 19.14 -3.54
N MET A 19 -17.47 18.85 -2.74
CA MET A 19 -16.37 18.00 -3.22
C MET A 19 -16.94 16.63 -3.60
N LEU A 20 -16.56 16.12 -4.76
CA LEU A 20 -16.92 14.77 -5.17
C LEU A 20 -16.31 13.78 -4.19
N ALA A 21 -16.99 12.64 -4.02
CA ALA A 21 -16.48 11.57 -3.18
C ALA A 21 -15.17 11.03 -3.77
N GLU A 22 -14.12 11.03 -2.97
CA GLU A 22 -12.81 10.51 -3.33
C GLU A 22 -12.18 9.81 -2.12
N GLU A 23 -11.25 8.89 -2.38
CA GLU A 23 -10.44 8.32 -1.31
C GLU A 23 -9.47 9.40 -0.79
N SER A 24 -9.77 9.95 0.38
CA SER A 24 -9.03 11.08 0.96
C SER A 24 -8.00 10.68 2.00
N ARG A 25 -7.97 9.40 2.40
CA ARG A 25 -7.16 8.93 3.51
C ARG A 25 -5.96 8.11 3.04
N ALA A 26 -4.80 8.35 3.62
CA ALA A 26 -3.63 7.46 3.49
C ALA A 26 -3.85 6.17 4.32
N LEU A 27 -4.76 5.30 3.83
CA LEU A 27 -5.23 4.12 4.55
C LEU A 27 -4.13 3.10 4.78
N LEU A 28 -3.24 2.94 3.79
CA LEU A 28 -2.19 1.91 3.79
C LEU A 28 -0.95 2.31 4.60
N ARG A 29 -0.83 3.57 5.01
CA ARG A 29 0.31 4.03 5.82
C ARG A 29 0.46 3.25 7.15
N GLN A 30 -0.64 2.75 7.70
CA GLN A 30 -0.64 1.99 8.95
C GLN A 30 0.03 0.61 8.87
N ILE A 31 0.21 0.06 7.67
CA ILE A 31 0.91 -1.21 7.47
C ILE A 31 2.42 -1.04 7.34
N CYS A 32 2.88 0.21 7.15
CA CYS A 32 4.27 0.52 6.83
C CYS A 32 5.07 0.86 8.07
N GLU A 33 6.34 0.48 8.05
CA GLU A 33 7.36 1.05 8.93
C GLU A 33 7.84 2.38 8.35
N ILE A 34 7.64 3.48 9.07
CA ILE A 34 8.02 4.81 8.61
C ILE A 34 9.49 5.06 8.93
N LYS A 35 10.27 5.39 7.89
CA LYS A 35 11.70 5.75 8.01
C LYS A 35 11.93 7.17 7.55
N PRO A 36 12.47 8.06 8.38
CA PRO A 36 12.91 9.38 7.93
C PRO A 36 14.12 9.22 7.00
N VAL A 37 14.10 9.91 5.87
CA VAL A 37 15.14 9.82 4.83
C VAL A 37 15.78 11.19 4.64
N GLN A 38 17.12 11.21 4.67
CA GLN A 38 17.90 12.37 4.29
C GLN A 38 18.70 12.00 3.02
N GLY A 39 18.15 12.35 1.86
CA GLY A 39 18.73 12.01 0.55
C GLY A 39 17.79 11.20 -0.34
N ALA A 40 18.28 10.73 -1.47
CA ALA A 40 17.48 10.06 -2.51
C ALA A 40 17.28 8.56 -2.25
N VAL A 41 17.97 7.97 -1.30
CA VAL A 41 17.99 6.52 -1.07
C VAL A 41 17.88 6.22 0.41
N PHE A 42 17.10 5.22 0.75
CA PHE A 42 17.04 4.67 2.10
C PHE A 42 17.26 3.16 2.08
N TYR A 43 17.66 2.64 3.23
CA TYR A 43 17.98 1.23 3.39
C TYR A 43 17.17 0.59 4.52
N GLY A 44 16.77 -0.66 4.31
CA GLY A 44 16.23 -1.54 5.33
C GLY A 44 17.21 -2.67 5.58
N ASP A 45 17.89 -2.66 6.72
CA ASP A 45 18.82 -3.72 7.08
C ASP A 45 18.08 -4.90 7.71
N ARG A 46 18.40 -6.12 7.27
CA ARG A 46 17.82 -7.37 7.76
C ARG A 46 18.91 -8.30 8.24
N LEU A 47 18.63 -9.01 9.31
CA LEU A 47 19.48 -10.07 9.83
C LEU A 47 18.76 -11.41 9.64
N LYS A 48 19.42 -12.37 9.00
CA LYS A 48 18.91 -13.73 8.95
C LYS A 48 19.09 -14.41 10.30
N GLY A 49 18.19 -15.33 10.62
CA GLY A 49 18.31 -16.15 11.83
C GLY A 49 19.65 -16.90 11.86
N SER A 50 20.21 -17.02 13.04
CA SER A 50 21.44 -17.77 13.30
C SER A 50 21.11 -19.08 14.02
N GLU A 51 21.84 -20.13 13.69
CA GLU A 51 21.66 -21.44 14.33
C GLU A 51 22.68 -21.65 15.45
N VAL A 52 22.27 -22.40 16.47
CA VAL A 52 23.15 -22.79 17.59
C VAL A 52 23.84 -24.09 17.26
N VAL A 53 25.16 -24.10 17.35
CA VAL A 53 25.94 -25.35 17.21
C VAL A 53 26.01 -26.08 18.55
N ARG A 54 25.54 -27.34 18.57
CA ARG A 54 25.60 -28.17 19.76
C ARG A 54 27.05 -28.61 20.04
N LYS A 55 27.51 -28.39 21.27
CA LYS A 55 28.83 -28.83 21.71
C LYS A 55 28.92 -30.37 21.68
N SER A 56 29.88 -30.93 20.95
CA SER A 56 30.08 -32.37 20.78
C SER A 56 31.27 -32.93 21.60
N ALA A 57 32.21 -32.08 22.03
CA ALA A 57 33.39 -32.50 22.77
C ALA A 57 33.72 -31.59 23.95
N ARG A 58 34.44 -32.15 24.99
CA ARG A 58 34.79 -31.41 26.22
C ARG A 58 35.66 -30.18 26.01
N HIS A 59 36.56 -30.21 25.03
CA HIS A 59 37.50 -29.15 24.61
C HIS A 59 37.34 -28.78 23.13
N GLN A 60 36.08 -28.53 22.74
CA GLN A 60 35.78 -28.13 21.38
C GLN A 60 36.17 -26.66 21.17
N THR A 61 36.77 -26.37 20.00
CA THR A 61 37.01 -25.00 19.53
C THR A 61 35.69 -24.24 19.43
N ASN A 62 35.68 -22.95 19.73
CA ASN A 62 34.49 -22.12 19.60
C ASN A 62 33.99 -22.15 18.15
N PRO A 63 32.74 -22.55 17.92
CA PRO A 63 32.18 -22.52 16.59
C PRO A 63 32.02 -21.06 16.13
N TRP A 64 32.39 -20.79 14.90
CA TRP A 64 32.06 -19.53 14.24
C TRP A 64 30.79 -19.70 13.41
N THR A 65 29.74 -18.99 13.78
CA THR A 65 28.45 -19.02 13.09
C THR A 65 28.29 -17.67 12.37
N PRO A 66 28.50 -17.61 11.06
CA PRO A 66 28.35 -16.34 10.34
C PRO A 66 26.89 -15.92 10.32
N THR A 67 26.65 -14.66 10.66
CA THR A 67 25.34 -14.03 10.54
C THR A 67 25.27 -13.29 9.22
N TYR A 68 24.30 -13.63 8.39
CA TYR A 68 24.12 -12.97 7.11
C TYR A 68 23.35 -11.67 7.28
N HIS A 69 23.95 -10.60 6.79
CA HIS A 69 23.33 -9.28 6.69
C HIS A 69 22.80 -9.11 5.27
N ASP A 70 21.55 -8.73 5.16
CA ASP A 70 20.90 -8.40 3.91
C ASP A 70 20.33 -6.98 3.99
N ARG A 71 20.38 -6.23 2.90
CA ARG A 71 20.01 -4.84 2.87
C ARG A 71 19.07 -4.57 1.70
N ARG A 72 17.86 -4.15 2.01
CA ARG A 72 16.89 -3.67 1.01
C ARG A 72 17.14 -2.20 0.72
N ARG A 73 17.05 -1.83 -0.55
CA ARG A 73 17.21 -0.47 -1.01
C ARG A 73 15.90 0.08 -1.53
N GLY A 74 15.53 1.27 -1.08
CA GLY A 74 14.41 2.04 -1.59
C GLY A 74 14.88 3.42 -2.08
N TRP A 75 14.11 4.01 -3.01
CA TRP A 75 14.33 5.36 -3.52
C TRP A 75 13.15 6.23 -3.15
N THR A 76 13.42 7.50 -2.90
CA THR A 76 12.39 8.51 -2.81
C THR A 76 12.09 9.08 -4.18
N VAL A 77 10.82 9.31 -4.46
CA VAL A 77 10.31 9.98 -5.66
C VAL A 77 9.65 11.27 -5.22
N ASP A 78 9.89 12.32 -5.98
CA ASP A 78 9.35 13.65 -5.69
C ASP A 78 8.03 13.82 -6.45
N ASP A 79 6.97 13.99 -5.70
CA ASP A 79 5.63 14.27 -6.21
C ASP A 79 5.31 15.75 -6.05
N VAL A 80 4.77 16.36 -7.09
CA VAL A 80 4.40 17.77 -7.12
C VAL A 80 2.96 17.90 -7.58
N TRP A 81 2.21 18.77 -6.92
CA TRP A 81 0.87 19.17 -7.32
C TRP A 81 0.79 20.69 -7.35
N GLY A 82 0.14 21.27 -8.35
CA GLY A 82 -0.01 22.72 -8.44
C GLY A 82 -1.24 23.13 -9.22
N GLU A 83 -1.92 24.17 -8.74
CA GLU A 83 -3.10 24.77 -9.38
C GLU A 83 -3.07 26.27 -9.22
N TYR A 84 -3.43 27.00 -10.27
CA TYR A 84 -3.56 28.45 -10.29
C TYR A 84 -5.02 28.87 -10.09
N LEU A 85 -5.23 29.94 -9.37
CA LEU A 85 -6.52 30.57 -9.15
C LEU A 85 -6.47 32.01 -9.66
N ASP A 86 -7.21 32.29 -10.75
CA ASP A 86 -7.33 33.63 -11.30
C ASP A 86 -8.13 34.52 -10.35
N PRO A 87 -7.63 35.72 -10.00
CA PRO A 87 -8.37 36.70 -9.20
C PRO A 87 -9.74 37.10 -9.77
N SER A 88 -9.89 37.05 -11.11
CA SER A 88 -11.17 37.33 -11.76
C SER A 88 -12.22 36.24 -11.50
N ASP A 89 -11.81 34.99 -11.41
CA ASP A 89 -12.71 33.89 -11.05
C ASP A 89 -13.08 33.92 -9.57
N GLU A 90 -12.17 34.37 -8.71
CA GLU A 90 -12.45 34.56 -7.30
C GLU A 90 -13.53 35.64 -7.06
N ILE A 91 -13.47 36.74 -7.80
CA ILE A 91 -14.46 37.83 -7.68
C ILE A 91 -15.83 37.41 -8.23
N ARG A 92 -15.84 36.60 -9.29
CA ARG A 92 -17.07 36.12 -9.93
C ARG A 92 -17.72 34.95 -9.22
N SER A 93 -16.95 34.24 -8.42
CA SER A 93 -17.39 33.04 -7.69
C SER A 93 -17.78 33.40 -6.25
N ILE A 94 -18.91 32.88 -5.81
CA ILE A 94 -19.35 32.98 -4.39
C ILE A 94 -18.61 31.94 -3.54
N ILE A 95 -17.78 31.12 -4.17
CA ILE A 95 -17.17 29.94 -3.56
C ILE A 95 -15.75 30.28 -3.10
N ASP A 96 -15.42 29.91 -1.88
CA ASP A 96 -14.06 29.99 -1.35
C ASP A 96 -13.21 28.82 -1.89
N PHE A 97 -12.55 29.03 -3.03
CA PHE A 97 -11.61 28.05 -3.61
C PHE A 97 -10.32 27.95 -2.79
N ARG A 98 -9.90 29.02 -2.12
CA ARG A 98 -8.66 29.05 -1.33
C ARG A 98 -8.69 28.03 -0.19
N GLY A 99 -9.87 27.83 0.43
CA GLY A 99 -10.03 26.83 1.48
C GLY A 99 -10.08 25.39 0.98
N LYS A 100 -10.51 25.17 -0.28
CA LYS A 100 -10.74 23.82 -0.83
C LYS A 100 -9.54 23.24 -1.55
N TYR A 101 -8.76 24.04 -2.25
CA TYR A 101 -7.59 23.55 -3.00
C TYR A 101 -6.52 22.86 -2.13
N PRO A 102 -6.15 23.37 -0.94
CA PRO A 102 -5.24 22.64 -0.07
C PRO A 102 -5.76 21.26 0.35
N VAL A 103 -7.08 21.12 0.53
CA VAL A 103 -7.69 19.83 0.87
C VAL A 103 -7.62 18.86 -0.30
N LEU A 104 -7.93 19.33 -1.52
CA LEU A 104 -7.78 18.53 -2.74
C LEU A 104 -6.34 18.07 -2.95
N CYS A 105 -5.39 18.97 -2.72
CA CYS A 105 -3.96 18.67 -2.76
C CYS A 105 -3.61 17.52 -1.80
N VAL A 106 -3.97 17.63 -0.53
CA VAL A 106 -3.70 16.60 0.48
C VAL A 106 -4.34 15.26 0.09
N ASN A 107 -5.59 15.27 -0.40
CA ASN A 107 -6.26 14.05 -0.85
C ASN A 107 -5.56 13.40 -2.05
N ALA A 108 -5.07 14.20 -3.00
CA ALA A 108 -4.32 13.70 -4.15
C ALA A 108 -3.02 13.00 -3.70
N PHE A 109 -2.27 13.60 -2.79
CA PHE A 109 -1.06 12.99 -2.22
C PHE A 109 -1.35 11.73 -1.42
N ASN A 110 -2.44 11.68 -0.66
CA ASN A 110 -2.83 10.47 0.07
C ASN A 110 -3.14 9.30 -0.88
N ARG A 111 -3.78 9.58 -2.02
CA ARG A 111 -3.99 8.56 -3.07
C ARG A 111 -2.68 8.12 -3.70
N ALA A 112 -1.77 9.04 -3.99
CA ALA A 112 -0.44 8.73 -4.52
C ALA A 112 0.37 7.88 -3.54
N GLU A 113 0.33 8.18 -2.24
CA GLU A 113 0.98 7.37 -1.19
C GLU A 113 0.39 5.95 -1.14
N ASN A 114 -0.93 5.79 -1.19
CA ASN A 114 -1.55 4.47 -1.24
C ASN A 114 -1.12 3.69 -2.49
N SER A 115 -1.08 4.33 -3.67
CA SER A 115 -0.63 3.69 -4.92
C SER A 115 0.84 3.25 -4.84
N LEU A 116 1.71 4.09 -4.25
CA LEU A 116 3.12 3.78 -4.03
C LEU A 116 3.30 2.55 -3.13
N ILE A 117 2.50 2.43 -2.07
CA ILE A 117 2.53 1.29 -1.16
C ILE A 117 2.03 0.01 -1.86
N ILE A 118 0.96 0.10 -2.65
CA ILE A 118 0.43 -1.04 -3.44
C ILE A 118 1.47 -1.52 -4.44
N GLU A 119 2.15 -0.59 -5.12
CA GLU A 119 3.24 -0.93 -6.04
C GLU A 119 4.39 -1.63 -5.30
N ALA A 120 4.79 -1.17 -4.13
CA ALA A 120 5.82 -1.81 -3.32
C ALA A 120 5.41 -3.20 -2.80
N LEU A 121 4.12 -3.44 -2.52
CA LEU A 121 3.59 -4.75 -2.13
C LEU A 121 3.72 -5.76 -3.27
N GLY A 122 3.30 -5.40 -4.49
CA GLY A 122 3.25 -6.29 -5.64
C GLY A 122 4.46 -6.25 -6.57
N GLY A 123 5.31 -5.23 -6.44
CA GLY A 123 6.44 -4.98 -7.33
C GLY A 123 7.75 -5.66 -6.93
N ALA A 124 8.77 -5.42 -7.72
CA ALA A 124 10.13 -5.87 -7.45
C ALA A 124 10.75 -5.12 -6.27
N ALA A 125 11.51 -5.82 -5.46
CA ALA A 125 12.35 -5.24 -4.42
C ALA A 125 13.82 -5.26 -4.85
N TYR A 126 14.61 -4.35 -4.30
CA TYR A 126 16.03 -4.25 -4.66
C TYR A 126 16.89 -4.55 -3.45
N THR A 127 17.74 -5.56 -3.59
CA THR A 127 18.66 -5.98 -2.55
C THR A 127 20.07 -5.55 -2.91
N GLN A 128 20.77 -4.92 -1.98
CA GLN A 128 22.18 -4.67 -2.12
C GLN A 128 22.95 -5.88 -1.57
N VAL A 129 23.57 -6.63 -2.43
CA VAL A 129 24.43 -7.74 -2.05
C VAL A 129 25.83 -7.19 -1.81
N THR A 130 26.30 -7.27 -0.57
CA THR A 130 27.72 -7.07 -0.26
C THR A 130 28.42 -8.39 -0.55
N SER A 131 29.31 -8.40 -1.52
CA SER A 131 30.14 -9.59 -1.74
C SER A 131 31.18 -9.66 -0.62
N ASP A 132 31.26 -10.80 0.05
CA ASP A 132 32.30 -11.06 1.07
C ASP A 132 33.70 -11.22 0.45
N ALA A 133 33.81 -11.19 -0.89
CA ALA A 133 35.09 -11.22 -1.58
C ALA A 133 35.74 -9.85 -1.55
N ALA A 134 36.92 -9.77 -0.96
CA ALA A 134 37.72 -8.54 -0.90
C ALA A 134 37.91 -7.93 -2.30
N GLY A 135 37.43 -6.70 -2.49
CA GLY A 135 37.57 -5.94 -3.73
C GLY A 135 36.41 -6.00 -4.72
N THR A 136 35.33 -6.71 -4.43
CA THR A 136 34.13 -6.68 -5.28
C THR A 136 33.20 -5.56 -4.85
N ALA A 137 32.84 -4.67 -5.77
CA ALA A 137 31.89 -3.61 -5.49
C ALA A 137 30.50 -4.19 -5.13
N PRO A 138 29.75 -3.57 -4.20
CA PRO A 138 28.42 -4.00 -3.87
C PRO A 138 27.52 -3.93 -5.12
N SER A 139 26.85 -5.01 -5.44
CA SER A 139 25.92 -5.10 -6.57
C SER A 139 24.49 -4.92 -6.08
N ILE A 140 23.64 -4.32 -6.93
CA ILE A 140 22.21 -4.22 -6.69
C ILE A 140 21.54 -5.33 -7.48
N THR A 141 20.87 -6.24 -6.78
CA THR A 141 20.11 -7.32 -7.40
C THR A 141 18.63 -7.00 -7.28
N THR A 142 17.92 -7.10 -8.41
CA THR A 142 16.47 -7.01 -8.43
C THR A 142 15.90 -8.36 -7.96
N VAL A 143 15.01 -8.31 -6.98
CA VAL A 143 14.32 -9.48 -6.46
C VAL A 143 12.85 -9.33 -6.84
N ASN A 144 12.40 -10.17 -7.78
CA ASN A 144 11.03 -10.12 -8.26
C ASN A 144 10.08 -10.67 -7.21
N ASN A 145 8.80 -10.35 -7.37
CA ASN A 145 7.75 -10.73 -6.43
C ASN A 145 7.63 -12.26 -6.25
N TYR A 146 7.93 -13.02 -7.29
CA TYR A 146 7.79 -14.50 -7.31
C TYR A 146 9.11 -15.24 -7.21
N ASP A 147 10.21 -14.58 -6.87
CA ASP A 147 11.48 -15.25 -6.62
C ASP A 147 11.41 -16.13 -5.36
N VAL A 148 12.22 -17.18 -5.32
CA VAL A 148 12.26 -18.11 -4.18
C VAL A 148 12.55 -17.36 -2.88
N GLY A 149 11.68 -17.54 -1.89
CA GLY A 149 11.78 -16.86 -0.59
C GLY A 149 11.24 -15.42 -0.55
N GLU A 150 10.65 -14.95 -1.64
CA GLU A 150 9.94 -13.69 -1.72
C GLU A 150 8.41 -13.88 -1.59
N CYS A 151 7.63 -12.89 -2.02
CA CYS A 151 6.18 -12.90 -1.90
C CYS A 151 5.55 -14.18 -2.46
N ARG A 152 4.64 -14.78 -1.72
CA ARG A 152 3.86 -15.94 -2.13
C ARG A 152 2.60 -15.50 -2.84
N LEU A 153 2.16 -16.28 -3.83
CA LEU A 153 0.95 -16.03 -4.60
C LEU A 153 -0.11 -17.09 -4.30
N VAL A 154 -1.29 -16.64 -3.92
CA VAL A 154 -2.51 -17.46 -3.88
C VAL A 154 -3.30 -17.17 -5.16
N ALA A 155 -3.44 -18.19 -5.98
CA ALA A 155 -4.14 -18.11 -7.26
C ALA A 155 -5.64 -17.79 -7.11
N GLY A 156 -6.27 -17.40 -8.20
CA GLY A 156 -7.69 -17.08 -8.23
C GLY A 156 -8.60 -18.22 -7.81
N ASP A 157 -8.20 -19.46 -8.01
CA ASP A 157 -8.90 -20.67 -7.54
C ASP A 157 -8.65 -21.00 -6.06
N GLY A 158 -7.71 -20.32 -5.40
CA GLY A 158 -7.34 -20.55 -4.01
C GLY A 158 -6.16 -21.50 -3.82
N THR A 159 -5.46 -21.90 -4.88
CA THR A 159 -4.27 -22.74 -4.79
C THR A 159 -3.01 -21.91 -4.59
N LEU A 160 -1.99 -22.49 -3.95
CA LEU A 160 -0.69 -21.87 -3.79
C LEU A 160 0.11 -22.02 -5.10
N VAL A 161 0.60 -20.90 -5.63
CA VAL A 161 1.49 -20.90 -6.81
C VAL A 161 2.93 -21.01 -6.36
N THR A 162 3.63 -21.97 -6.93
CA THR A 162 5.06 -22.17 -6.68
C THR A 162 5.88 -21.07 -7.35
N ALA A 163 6.90 -20.59 -6.67
CA ALA A 163 7.79 -19.55 -7.20
C ALA A 163 8.40 -19.94 -8.57
N GLY A 164 8.50 -18.95 -9.46
CA GLY A 164 9.10 -19.09 -10.79
C GLY A 164 8.16 -19.58 -11.90
N SER A 165 6.92 -19.93 -11.60
CA SER A 165 5.92 -20.22 -12.63
C SER A 165 5.20 -18.94 -13.03
N GLY A 166 5.25 -18.56 -14.30
CA GLY A 166 4.33 -17.56 -14.86
C GLY A 166 2.92 -18.12 -14.75
N HIS A 167 2.19 -17.68 -13.73
CA HIS A 167 0.84 -18.16 -13.47
C HIS A 167 -0.15 -17.20 -14.13
N SER A 168 -1.05 -17.77 -14.93
CA SER A 168 -2.17 -17.09 -15.54
C SER A 168 -3.45 -17.59 -14.90
N ASP A 169 -4.15 -16.72 -14.18
CA ASP A 169 -5.41 -17.05 -13.52
C ASP A 169 -6.57 -16.84 -14.49
N THR A 170 -7.02 -17.91 -15.13
CA THR A 170 -8.19 -17.85 -16.03
C THR A 170 -9.53 -17.82 -15.29
N THR A 171 -9.54 -18.12 -13.99
CA THR A 171 -10.76 -18.22 -13.17
C THR A 171 -10.57 -17.62 -11.80
N ALA A 172 -10.50 -16.28 -11.72
CA ALA A 172 -10.46 -15.60 -10.44
C ALA A 172 -11.79 -15.75 -9.70
N THR A 173 -11.75 -16.21 -8.45
CA THR A 173 -12.90 -16.26 -7.55
C THR A 173 -12.85 -15.13 -6.52
N ALA A 174 -13.97 -14.81 -5.91
CA ALA A 174 -14.04 -13.83 -4.83
C ALA A 174 -13.23 -14.28 -3.60
N LEU A 175 -13.06 -13.37 -2.65
CA LEU A 175 -12.41 -13.66 -1.38
C LEU A 175 -13.24 -14.68 -0.58
N THR A 176 -12.65 -15.85 -0.31
CA THR A 176 -13.26 -16.92 0.48
C THR A 176 -12.53 -17.10 1.81
N ILE A 177 -13.22 -17.71 2.77
CA ILE A 177 -12.63 -18.04 4.08
C ILE A 177 -11.42 -18.98 3.92
N ALA A 178 -11.49 -19.92 2.97
CA ALA A 178 -10.38 -20.82 2.66
C ALA A 178 -9.12 -20.07 2.20
N LYS A 179 -9.26 -19.02 1.36
CA LYS A 179 -8.13 -18.18 0.95
C LYS A 179 -7.53 -17.41 2.14
N ILE A 180 -8.37 -16.88 3.03
CA ILE A 180 -7.92 -16.19 4.24
C ILE A 180 -7.18 -17.16 5.16
N GLY A 181 -7.71 -18.37 5.35
CA GLY A 181 -7.08 -19.44 6.13
C GLY A 181 -5.72 -19.84 5.56
N LEU A 182 -5.62 -20.03 4.25
CA LEU A 182 -4.35 -20.33 3.58
C LEU A 182 -3.32 -19.20 3.76
N CYS A 183 -3.75 -17.94 3.67
CA CYS A 183 -2.85 -16.82 3.95
C CYS A 183 -2.35 -16.83 5.40
N GLY A 184 -3.22 -17.17 6.36
CA GLY A 184 -2.82 -17.34 7.76
C GLY A 184 -1.77 -18.43 7.93
N GLU A 185 -2.00 -19.61 7.34
CA GLU A 185 -1.07 -20.75 7.35
C GLU A 185 0.30 -20.37 6.77
N LEU A 186 0.30 -19.69 5.60
CA LEU A 186 1.55 -19.29 4.94
C LEU A 186 2.36 -18.27 5.76
N LEU A 187 1.68 -17.35 6.46
CA LEU A 187 2.36 -16.41 7.37
C LEU A 187 2.90 -17.12 8.62
N ASP A 188 2.16 -18.09 9.15
CA ASP A 188 2.61 -18.88 10.29
C ASP A 188 3.82 -19.77 9.93
N GLU A 189 3.81 -20.39 8.75
CA GLU A 189 4.94 -21.14 8.20
C GLU A 189 6.20 -20.28 8.03
N ALA A 190 6.00 -19.00 7.64
CA ALA A 190 7.10 -18.03 7.52
C ALA A 190 7.63 -17.51 8.87
N GLY A 191 7.04 -17.93 10.00
CA GLY A 191 7.48 -17.57 11.34
C GLY A 191 6.79 -16.34 11.94
N PHE A 192 5.79 -15.76 11.28
CA PHE A 192 5.02 -14.62 11.79
C PHE A 192 3.86 -15.05 12.69
N THR A 193 4.08 -16.04 13.52
CA THR A 193 3.06 -16.62 14.42
C THR A 193 2.91 -15.75 15.66
N GLN A 194 1.70 -15.32 15.96
CA GLN A 194 1.39 -14.50 17.13
C GLN A 194 1.72 -15.24 18.45
N ASP A 195 1.55 -16.56 18.49
CA ASP A 195 1.85 -17.39 19.65
C ASP A 195 3.34 -17.42 20.01
N ASN A 196 4.23 -17.19 19.05
CA ASN A 196 5.68 -17.13 19.24
C ASN A 196 6.18 -15.75 19.72
N GLY A 197 5.28 -14.86 20.13
CA GLY A 197 5.61 -13.52 20.61
C GLY A 197 5.75 -12.49 19.53
N PHE A 198 5.35 -12.81 18.29
CA PHE A 198 5.27 -11.83 17.20
C PHE A 198 4.03 -10.96 17.41
N THR A 199 4.25 -9.67 17.68
CA THR A 199 3.19 -8.73 18.11
C THR A 199 2.61 -7.88 16.99
N GLN A 200 3.17 -7.96 15.79
CA GLN A 200 2.72 -7.11 14.67
C GLN A 200 1.37 -7.58 14.15
N PRO A 201 0.44 -6.65 13.87
CA PRO A 201 -0.87 -6.99 13.34
C PRO A 201 -0.77 -7.49 11.90
N ARG A 202 -1.66 -8.40 11.52
CA ARG A 202 -1.83 -8.86 10.15
C ARG A 202 -2.90 -8.03 9.47
N PHE A 203 -2.67 -7.68 8.22
CA PHE A 203 -3.59 -6.89 7.42
C PHE A 203 -3.97 -7.64 6.14
N LEU A 204 -5.20 -7.47 5.70
CA LEU A 204 -5.68 -7.94 4.41
C LEU A 204 -6.29 -6.76 3.65
N ILE A 205 -5.75 -6.50 2.46
CA ILE A 205 -6.13 -5.38 1.58
C ILE A 205 -6.93 -5.94 0.43
N ALA A 206 -8.18 -5.50 0.28
CA ALA A 206 -9.07 -5.96 -0.78
C ALA A 206 -10.04 -4.83 -1.21
N ASN A 207 -10.81 -5.06 -2.28
CA ASN A 207 -11.79 -4.11 -2.77
C ASN A 207 -13.20 -4.32 -2.17
N SER A 208 -14.10 -3.39 -2.41
CA SER A 208 -15.47 -3.41 -1.90
C SER A 208 -16.30 -4.59 -2.44
N TYR A 209 -16.06 -5.04 -3.67
CA TYR A 209 -16.73 -6.22 -4.20
C TYR A 209 -16.44 -7.47 -3.36
N ASN A 210 -15.18 -7.70 -3.02
CA ASN A 210 -14.78 -8.84 -2.19
C ASN A 210 -15.27 -8.70 -0.75
N LYS A 211 -15.39 -7.48 -0.21
CA LYS A 211 -16.06 -7.22 1.06
C LYS A 211 -17.52 -7.71 1.05
N TRP A 212 -18.26 -7.34 0.00
CA TRP A 212 -19.65 -7.75 -0.16
C TRP A 212 -19.78 -9.27 -0.28
N GLN A 213 -18.93 -9.91 -1.06
CA GLN A 213 -18.93 -11.37 -1.22
C GLN A 213 -18.62 -12.09 0.11
N LEU A 214 -17.65 -11.60 0.87
CA LEU A 214 -17.31 -12.15 2.18
C LEU A 214 -18.51 -12.06 3.15
N LEU A 215 -19.25 -10.96 3.15
CA LEU A 215 -20.45 -10.79 3.96
C LEU A 215 -21.61 -11.73 3.54
N GLN A 216 -21.58 -12.27 2.32
CA GLN A 216 -22.59 -13.21 1.86
C GLN A 216 -22.30 -14.66 2.26
N THR A 217 -21.09 -14.98 2.67
CA THR A 217 -20.75 -16.36 3.08
C THR A 217 -21.52 -16.78 4.32
N THR A 218 -21.90 -18.04 4.38
CA THR A 218 -22.76 -18.57 5.46
C THR A 218 -22.05 -18.55 6.80
N GLU A 219 -20.74 -18.79 6.79
CA GLU A 219 -19.90 -18.83 7.99
C GLU A 219 -19.79 -17.45 8.64
N VAL A 220 -19.73 -16.39 7.86
CA VAL A 220 -19.71 -15.01 8.37
C VAL A 220 -21.09 -14.57 8.88
N LYS A 221 -22.18 -15.17 8.39
CA LYS A 221 -23.55 -14.88 8.84
C LYS A 221 -23.95 -15.66 10.10
N SER A 222 -23.23 -16.71 10.46
CA SER A 222 -23.58 -17.53 11.60
C SER A 222 -23.39 -16.80 12.94
N ILE A 223 -24.41 -16.85 13.79
CA ILE A 223 -24.42 -16.22 15.12
C ILE A 223 -23.34 -16.80 16.04
N ASP A 224 -22.98 -18.07 15.83
CA ASP A 224 -21.99 -18.78 16.65
C ASP A 224 -20.56 -18.23 16.46
N TYR A 225 -20.29 -17.51 15.37
CA TYR A 225 -18.96 -16.95 15.08
C TYR A 225 -18.75 -15.50 15.54
N ASN A 226 -19.56 -14.98 16.46
CA ASN A 226 -19.40 -13.63 17.01
C ASN A 226 -19.43 -12.45 16.00
N THR A 227 -19.89 -12.69 14.77
CA THR A 227 -19.88 -11.76 13.64
C THR A 227 -21.19 -11.00 13.41
N VAL A 228 -22.14 -11.12 14.31
CA VAL A 228 -23.44 -10.42 14.23
C VAL A 228 -23.26 -8.89 14.11
N LYS A 229 -22.20 -8.35 14.73
CA LYS A 229 -21.86 -6.92 14.62
C LYS A 229 -21.43 -6.52 13.22
N ALA A 230 -20.65 -7.36 12.54
CA ALA A 230 -20.17 -7.09 11.19
C ALA A 230 -21.32 -7.01 10.18
N LEU A 231 -22.30 -7.92 10.28
CA LEU A 231 -23.46 -7.91 9.40
C LEU A 231 -24.40 -6.72 9.68
N ALA A 232 -24.60 -6.36 10.95
CA ALA A 232 -25.47 -5.25 11.34
C ALA A 232 -24.94 -3.89 10.87
N HIS A 233 -23.61 -3.71 10.87
CA HIS A 233 -22.95 -2.46 10.49
C HIS A 233 -22.38 -2.48 9.06
N GLY A 234 -22.40 -3.62 8.36
CA GLY A 234 -21.80 -3.77 7.02
C GLY A 234 -20.28 -3.54 7.01
N GLN A 235 -19.62 -3.66 8.17
CA GLN A 235 -18.19 -3.50 8.33
C GLN A 235 -17.57 -4.78 8.86
N VAL A 236 -16.52 -5.25 8.18
CA VAL A 236 -15.65 -6.31 8.68
C VAL A 236 -14.33 -5.65 8.99
N ASP A 237 -14.07 -5.41 10.26
CA ASP A 237 -12.83 -4.74 10.70
C ASP A 237 -11.73 -5.78 10.98
N GLU A 238 -12.10 -6.91 11.59
CA GLU A 238 -11.17 -7.99 11.90
C GLU A 238 -11.85 -9.36 11.78
N PHE A 239 -11.19 -10.31 11.12
CA PHE A 239 -11.65 -11.69 10.99
C PHE A 239 -10.45 -12.62 10.80
N MET A 240 -10.45 -13.79 11.49
CA MET A 240 -9.35 -14.77 11.46
C MET A 240 -7.96 -14.18 11.74
N GLY A 241 -7.88 -13.18 12.63
CA GLY A 241 -6.63 -12.51 12.98
C GLY A 241 -6.10 -11.50 11.94
N PHE A 242 -6.86 -11.22 10.89
CA PHE A 242 -6.55 -10.18 9.92
C PHE A 242 -7.41 -8.93 10.12
N LYS A 243 -6.77 -7.76 10.08
CA LYS A 243 -7.45 -6.47 9.98
C LYS A 243 -7.66 -6.13 8.51
N PHE A 244 -8.90 -5.84 8.14
CA PHE A 244 -9.25 -5.56 6.75
C PHE A 244 -9.08 -4.09 6.40
N LEU A 245 -8.46 -3.83 5.25
CA LEU A 245 -8.33 -2.51 4.65
C LEU A 245 -8.99 -2.55 3.27
N TRP A 246 -10.02 -1.73 3.10
CA TRP A 246 -10.82 -1.72 1.87
C TRP A 246 -10.43 -0.53 1.02
N THR A 247 -9.92 -0.77 -0.20
CA THR A 247 -9.54 0.27 -1.17
C THR A 247 -9.86 -0.17 -2.58
N GLU A 248 -10.25 0.79 -3.43
CA GLU A 248 -10.47 0.55 -4.86
C GLU A 248 -9.22 0.81 -5.72
N GLN A 249 -8.11 1.23 -5.11
CA GLN A 249 -6.87 1.56 -5.81
C GLN A 249 -6.01 0.34 -6.16
N LEU A 250 -6.49 -0.87 -5.88
CA LEU A 250 -5.77 -2.11 -6.20
C LEU A 250 -5.56 -2.25 -7.70
N SER A 251 -4.34 -2.61 -8.10
CA SER A 251 -4.00 -2.82 -9.50
C SER A 251 -4.72 -4.05 -10.06
N ARG A 252 -5.28 -3.89 -11.26
CA ARG A 252 -5.80 -5.02 -12.04
C ARG A 252 -4.65 -5.72 -12.73
N ASP A 253 -4.75 -7.03 -12.86
CA ASP A 253 -3.83 -7.79 -13.69
C ASP A 253 -4.13 -7.49 -15.16
N THR A 254 -3.11 -7.04 -15.91
CA THR A 254 -3.26 -6.68 -17.33
C THR A 254 -3.35 -7.90 -18.23
N THR A 255 -2.95 -9.06 -17.74
CA THR A 255 -2.97 -10.33 -18.49
C THR A 255 -4.30 -11.05 -18.37
N GLU A 256 -5.13 -10.67 -17.39
CA GLU A 256 -6.38 -11.35 -17.05
C GLU A 256 -7.54 -10.39 -16.95
N THR A 257 -8.60 -10.69 -17.70
CA THR A 257 -9.86 -9.98 -17.59
C THR A 257 -10.50 -10.28 -16.23
N ASP A 258 -10.68 -9.25 -15.43
CA ASP A 258 -11.46 -9.30 -14.19
C ASP A 258 -10.74 -9.82 -12.93
N CYS A 259 -9.40 -9.79 -12.92
CA CYS A 259 -8.59 -10.12 -11.75
C CYS A 259 -7.96 -8.87 -11.12
N ILE A 260 -8.01 -8.78 -9.78
CA ILE A 260 -7.29 -7.77 -9.00
C ILE A 260 -6.27 -8.43 -8.09
N LYS A 261 -5.18 -7.70 -7.84
CA LYS A 261 -4.14 -8.12 -6.90
C LYS A 261 -4.46 -7.57 -5.51
N ALA A 262 -4.96 -8.44 -4.64
CA ALA A 262 -5.13 -8.17 -3.23
C ALA A 262 -3.89 -8.65 -2.46
N PHE A 263 -3.71 -8.16 -1.24
CA PHE A 263 -2.53 -8.49 -0.46
C PHE A 263 -2.89 -8.83 0.99
N ALA A 264 -2.32 -9.93 1.50
CA ALA A 264 -2.25 -10.18 2.92
C ALA A 264 -0.83 -9.91 3.38
N CYS A 265 -0.65 -9.08 4.40
CA CYS A 265 0.67 -8.69 4.86
C CYS A 265 0.73 -8.51 6.38
N VAL A 266 1.95 -8.54 6.90
CA VAL A 266 2.25 -8.25 8.29
C VAL A 266 2.64 -6.79 8.44
N GLY A 267 2.27 -6.14 9.54
CA GLY A 267 2.68 -4.77 9.83
C GLY A 267 4.21 -4.65 9.85
N GLY A 268 4.74 -3.62 9.19
CA GLY A 268 6.18 -3.40 9.06
C GLY A 268 6.85 -4.17 7.91
N ALA A 269 6.11 -5.00 7.14
CA ALA A 269 6.65 -5.68 5.95
C ALA A 269 7.12 -4.71 4.86
N ILE A 270 6.55 -3.50 4.83
CA ILE A 270 6.91 -2.41 3.92
C ILE A 270 7.59 -1.29 4.69
N ALA A 271 8.72 -0.80 4.20
CA ALA A 271 9.31 0.45 4.66
C ALA A 271 8.83 1.60 3.79
N LEU A 272 8.27 2.62 4.41
CA LEU A 272 7.93 3.89 3.81
C LEU A 272 8.99 4.92 4.19
N GLY A 273 9.85 5.28 3.24
CA GLY A 273 10.83 6.34 3.40
C GLY A 273 10.16 7.69 3.15
N ILE A 274 10.27 8.60 4.11
CA ILE A 274 9.73 9.96 4.02
C ILE A 274 10.89 10.93 4.09
N GLY A 275 11.21 11.57 2.96
CA GLY A 275 12.15 12.68 2.89
C GLY A 275 11.45 13.97 3.29
N GLN A 276 10.30 14.23 2.69
CA GLN A 276 9.43 15.34 3.05
C GLN A 276 7.98 14.89 2.98
N ASP A 277 7.25 15.10 4.07
CA ASP A 277 5.80 14.84 4.09
C ASP A 277 5.04 15.99 3.42
N ILE A 278 3.77 15.80 3.14
CA ILE A 278 2.93 16.73 2.39
C ILE A 278 2.96 18.12 3.03
N THR A 279 3.39 19.12 2.28
CA THR A 279 3.40 20.53 2.73
C THR A 279 2.70 21.38 1.68
N PRO A 280 1.37 21.60 1.81
CA PRO A 280 0.68 22.52 0.93
C PRO A 280 1.10 23.96 1.27
N LYS A 281 1.40 24.74 0.24
CA LYS A 281 1.72 26.17 0.33
C LYS A 281 0.89 26.93 -0.67
N MET A 282 0.53 28.14 -0.33
CA MET A 282 -0.19 29.05 -1.23
C MET A 282 0.49 30.41 -1.23
N TRP A 283 0.76 30.95 -2.41
CA TRP A 283 1.34 32.28 -2.58
C TRP A 283 0.85 32.93 -3.86
N GLN A 284 1.07 34.23 -4.01
CA GLN A 284 0.82 34.94 -5.26
C GLN A 284 2.05 34.85 -6.16
N ASP A 285 1.84 34.45 -7.41
CA ASP A 285 2.90 34.39 -8.42
C ASP A 285 2.93 35.71 -9.23
N SER A 286 4.00 36.47 -9.08
CA SER A 286 4.19 37.72 -9.78
C SER A 286 4.41 37.57 -11.30
N HIS A 287 4.78 36.38 -11.78
CA HIS A 287 4.96 36.10 -13.19
C HIS A 287 3.62 35.79 -13.91
N GLN A 288 2.59 35.40 -13.15
CA GLN A 288 1.27 35.05 -13.66
C GLN A 288 0.22 36.06 -13.15
N GLN A 289 0.36 37.32 -13.50
CA GLN A 289 -0.59 38.40 -13.17
C GLN A 289 -1.00 38.50 -11.68
N ASN A 290 -0.12 38.06 -10.76
CA ASN A 290 -0.39 37.91 -9.33
C ASN A 290 -1.52 36.92 -9.00
N GLU A 291 -1.69 35.88 -9.82
CA GLU A 291 -2.60 34.78 -9.50
C GLU A 291 -2.18 34.04 -8.24
N TRP A 292 -3.15 33.48 -7.54
CA TRP A 292 -2.88 32.62 -6.43
C TRP A 292 -2.46 31.24 -6.92
N TYR A 293 -1.28 30.80 -6.49
CA TYR A 293 -0.77 29.46 -6.78
C TYR A 293 -0.79 28.60 -5.53
N CYS A 294 -1.54 27.49 -5.58
CA CYS A 294 -1.53 26.46 -4.56
C CYS A 294 -0.57 25.36 -4.99
N HIS A 295 0.43 25.10 -4.18
CA HIS A 295 1.47 24.11 -4.47
C HIS A 295 1.57 23.11 -3.34
N GLY A 296 1.67 21.82 -3.70
CA GLY A 296 2.01 20.72 -2.80
C GLY A 296 3.29 20.06 -3.25
N PHE A 297 4.10 19.65 -2.31
CA PHE A 297 5.31 18.88 -2.55
C PHE A 297 5.41 17.77 -1.50
N ALA A 298 5.78 16.57 -1.94
CA ALA A 298 6.12 15.45 -1.09
C ALA A 298 7.27 14.65 -1.71
N SER A 299 8.15 14.11 -0.89
CA SER A 299 9.22 13.21 -1.31
C SER A 299 9.10 11.92 -0.51
N LYS A 300 8.62 10.85 -1.15
CA LYS A 300 8.31 9.58 -0.50
C LYS A 300 8.79 8.41 -1.34
N GLY A 301 9.05 7.29 -0.69
CA GLY A 301 9.39 6.05 -1.37
C GLY A 301 8.96 4.86 -0.55
N ALA A 302 8.55 3.77 -1.19
CA ALA A 302 8.19 2.54 -0.51
C ALA A 302 9.03 1.37 -1.03
N THR A 303 9.39 0.45 -0.16
CA THR A 303 10.07 -0.79 -0.53
C THR A 303 9.65 -1.93 0.37
N ARG A 304 9.50 -3.12 -0.22
CA ARG A 304 9.24 -4.34 0.54
C ARG A 304 10.50 -4.76 1.28
N GLN A 305 10.42 -4.84 2.61
CA GLN A 305 11.51 -5.29 3.45
C GLN A 305 11.59 -6.82 3.51
N GLU A 306 10.46 -7.44 3.82
CA GLU A 306 10.37 -8.89 3.98
C GLU A 306 9.41 -9.48 2.95
N GLY A 307 9.94 -10.32 2.06
CA GLY A 307 9.15 -11.00 1.04
C GLY A 307 8.12 -11.96 1.64
N PRO A 308 8.53 -12.89 2.52
CA PRO A 308 7.61 -13.86 3.10
C PRO A 308 6.50 -13.27 3.97
N ALA A 309 6.65 -12.01 4.41
CA ALA A 309 5.64 -11.27 5.17
C ALA A 309 4.51 -10.69 4.30
N VAL A 310 4.60 -10.85 2.97
CA VAL A 310 3.63 -10.35 2.01
C VAL A 310 3.15 -11.50 1.13
N ILE A 311 1.84 -11.68 1.05
CA ILE A 311 1.19 -12.68 0.19
C ILE A 311 0.29 -11.95 -0.78
N GLN A 312 0.49 -12.16 -2.07
CA GLN A 312 -0.44 -11.70 -3.09
C GLN A 312 -1.57 -12.69 -3.25
N ILE A 313 -2.78 -12.20 -3.39
CA ILE A 313 -3.99 -13.00 -3.59
C ILE A 313 -4.66 -12.48 -4.85
N ASN A 314 -4.86 -13.34 -5.83
CA ASN A 314 -5.61 -13.00 -7.01
C ASN A 314 -7.11 -13.16 -6.72
N LEU A 315 -7.85 -12.09 -6.86
CA LEU A 315 -9.28 -12.03 -6.57
C LEU A 315 -10.07 -11.51 -7.76
N LYS A 316 -11.33 -11.89 -7.86
CA LYS A 316 -12.25 -11.32 -8.85
C LYS A 316 -12.47 -9.83 -8.59
N ALA A 317 -12.41 -9.01 -9.65
CA ALA A 317 -12.50 -7.56 -9.54
C ALA A 317 -13.92 -7.05 -9.37
N SER A 318 -14.89 -7.67 -10.05
CA SER A 318 -16.30 -7.23 -10.10
C SER A 318 -17.27 -8.41 -10.26
N ALA A 319 -18.57 -8.13 -10.25
CA ALA A 319 -19.65 -9.10 -10.36
C ALA A 319 -19.71 -9.78 -11.74
#